data_193abe45b17a3e06001f47f2ddb8cb3f
#
_entry.id   193abe45b17a3e06001f47f2ddb8cb3f
#
_cell.length_a   1.000
_cell.length_b   1.000
_cell.length_c   1.000
_cell.angle_alpha   90.00
_cell.angle_beta   90.00
_cell.angle_gamma   90.00
#
_symmetry.space_group_name_H-M   'P 1'
#
loop_
_entity.id
_entity.type
_entity.pdbx_description
1 polymer ?
#
loop_
_entity_poly.entity_id
_entity_poly.type
_entity_poly.pdbx_seq_one_letter_code
_entity_poly.pdbx_strand_id
1 'polypeptide(L)'
;IMSSGSKRVSVKEQSKVYRPAGNKFANYFNIEPEALIFCVRNFITLDGEPLSIEDIYVPKEVLPELEVVNASVFTIKDIFAFYGIELSSMQQTMEIIEGTAKLRKLLGAPEGVAIIMLGCDYWDSNGRAIAYSRSFIRSDRSSFTIRLHD
;
A
#
# COMPACT_ATOMS: atom_id res chain seq x y z
N ILE A 1 1.26 3.29 -11.83
CA ILE A 1 1.50 2.57 -12.41
C ILE A 1 1.26 2.66 -13.78
N MET A 2 0.50 2.62 -14.51
CA MET A 2 0.53 2.66 -15.73
C MET A 2 -0.59 2.84 -16.36
N SER A 3 -0.74 3.56 -17.22
CA SER A 3 -1.82 3.55 -18.02
C SER A 3 -1.33 3.73 -19.37
N SER A 4 -1.94 3.24 -20.28
CA SER A 4 -1.59 3.46 -21.59
C SER A 4 -2.78 4.05 -22.26
N GLY A 5 -2.56 5.00 -22.99
CA GLY A 5 -3.46 5.56 -23.93
C GLY A 5 -4.89 5.69 -23.48
N SER A 6 -5.74 4.83 -23.93
CA SER A 6 -7.17 4.90 -23.71
C SER A 6 -7.64 4.23 -22.43
N LYS A 7 -6.75 3.58 -21.66
CA LYS A 7 -7.18 2.89 -20.44
C LYS A 7 -7.31 3.85 -19.28
N ARG A 8 -8.36 3.65 -18.51
CA ARG A 8 -8.66 4.49 -17.35
C ARG A 8 -8.36 3.76 -16.06
N VAL A 9 -7.48 4.33 -15.26
CA VAL A 9 -7.19 3.86 -13.90
C VAL A 9 -7.97 4.73 -12.93
N SER A 10 -8.69 4.09 -12.01
CA SER A 10 -9.42 4.78 -10.94
C SER A 10 -9.00 4.23 -9.61
N VAL A 11 -8.88 5.11 -8.61
CA VAL A 11 -8.56 4.75 -7.25
C VAL A 11 -9.72 5.17 -6.35
N LYS A 12 -10.24 4.22 -5.58
CA LYS A 12 -11.31 4.48 -4.64
C LYS A 12 -10.87 4.06 -3.25
N GLU A 13 -10.96 4.97 -2.27
CA GLU A 13 -10.70 4.63 -0.89
C GLU A 13 -11.83 3.77 -0.37
N GLN A 14 -11.51 2.54 0.06
CA GLN A 14 -12.50 1.61 0.55
C GLN A 14 -12.70 1.73 2.05
N SER A 15 -11.63 1.92 2.80
CA SER A 15 -11.70 2.09 4.24
C SER A 15 -10.53 2.94 4.74
N LYS A 16 -10.75 3.58 5.89
CA LYS A 16 -9.80 4.49 6.47
C LYS A 16 -10.09 4.53 7.96
N VAL A 17 -9.28 3.87 8.75
CA VAL A 17 -9.53 3.70 10.18
C VAL A 17 -8.24 3.78 10.98
N TYR A 18 -8.36 4.22 12.24
CA TYR A 18 -7.32 3.99 13.23
C TYR A 18 -7.66 2.72 14.00
N ARG A 19 -6.65 1.94 14.33
CA ARG A 19 -6.79 0.78 15.19
C ARG A 19 -5.51 0.55 16.00
N PRO A 20 -5.58 -0.20 17.11
CA PRO A 20 -4.37 -0.57 17.84
C PRO A 20 -3.41 -1.35 16.96
N ALA A 21 -2.11 -1.11 17.13
CA ALA A 21 -1.08 -1.76 16.33
C ALA A 21 -1.11 -3.27 16.45
N GLY A 22 -1.32 -3.79 17.67
CA GLY A 22 -1.14 -5.20 17.94
C GLY A 22 0.35 -5.56 17.99
N ASN A 23 0.66 -6.82 18.30
CA ASN A 23 2.05 -7.22 18.51
C ASN A 23 2.90 -7.13 17.25
N LYS A 24 2.37 -7.53 16.11
CA LYS A 24 3.13 -7.53 14.86
C LYS A 24 3.57 -6.14 14.44
N PHE A 25 2.63 -5.21 14.36
CA PHE A 25 2.95 -3.84 13.97
C PHE A 25 3.65 -3.05 15.07
N ALA A 26 3.40 -3.39 16.35
CA ALA A 26 4.15 -2.80 17.46
C ALA A 26 5.63 -3.08 17.32
N ASN A 27 5.99 -4.33 17.05
CA ASN A 27 7.39 -4.71 16.83
C ASN A 27 7.96 -4.05 15.58
N TYR A 28 7.19 -4.03 14.52
CA TYR A 28 7.63 -3.47 13.24
C TYR A 28 7.91 -1.96 13.34
N PHE A 29 6.98 -1.21 13.92
CA PHE A 29 7.10 0.24 14.03
C PHE A 29 7.81 0.72 15.31
N ASN A 30 8.18 -0.21 16.20
CA ASN A 30 8.78 0.11 17.50
C ASN A 30 7.89 1.03 18.32
N ILE A 31 6.63 0.62 18.50
CA ILE A 31 5.61 1.32 19.28
C ILE A 31 4.92 0.31 20.21
N GLU A 32 4.10 0.82 21.14
CA GLU A 32 3.33 -0.05 22.02
C GLU A 32 2.21 -0.75 21.25
N PRO A 33 1.79 -1.98 21.66
CA PRO A 33 0.69 -2.68 21.01
C PRO A 33 -0.63 -1.91 21.01
N GLU A 34 -0.86 -1.07 22.02
CA GLU A 34 -2.06 -0.25 22.14
C GLU A 34 -1.98 1.04 21.34
N ALA A 35 -0.80 1.42 20.87
CA ALA A 35 -0.64 2.63 20.07
C ALA A 35 -1.42 2.49 18.76
N LEU A 36 -2.01 3.59 18.34
CA LEU A 36 -2.85 3.56 17.14
C LEU A 36 -2.03 3.63 15.87
N ILE A 37 -2.41 2.82 14.91
CA ILE A 37 -1.91 2.93 13.54
C ILE A 37 -3.09 3.28 12.63
N PHE A 38 -2.77 4.04 11.60
CA PHE A 38 -3.73 4.40 10.57
C PHE A 38 -3.68 3.36 9.47
N CYS A 39 -4.84 2.83 9.11
CA CYS A 39 -4.97 1.81 8.08
C CYS A 39 -5.87 2.35 6.98
N VAL A 40 -5.35 2.39 5.76
CA VAL A 40 -6.11 2.80 4.59
C VAL A 40 -6.13 1.66 3.60
N ARG A 41 -7.29 1.37 3.05
CA ARG A 41 -7.42 0.43 1.94
C ARG A 41 -7.96 1.16 0.73
N ASN A 42 -7.20 1.11 -0.35
CA ASN A 42 -7.59 1.64 -1.65
C ASN A 42 -7.90 0.50 -2.60
N PHE A 43 -8.94 0.71 -3.40
CA PHE A 43 -9.35 -0.24 -4.43
C PHE A 43 -9.05 0.40 -5.78
N ILE A 44 -8.25 -0.27 -6.58
CA ILE A 44 -7.80 0.25 -7.86
C ILE A 44 -8.45 -0.55 -8.97
N THR A 45 -9.08 0.15 -9.91
CA THR A 45 -9.73 -0.46 -11.06
C THR A 45 -9.09 0.03 -12.35
N LEU A 46 -9.15 -0.81 -13.36
CA LEU A 46 -8.72 -0.48 -14.71
C LEU A 46 -9.90 -0.70 -15.63
N ASP A 47 -10.37 0.37 -16.26
CA ASP A 47 -11.58 0.34 -17.11
C ASP A 47 -12.78 -0.25 -16.40
N GLY A 48 -12.94 0.09 -15.11
CA GLY A 48 -14.06 -0.36 -14.30
C GLY A 48 -13.92 -1.75 -13.70
N GLU A 49 -12.85 -2.49 -14.03
CA GLU A 49 -12.63 -3.82 -13.49
C GLU A 49 -11.56 -3.82 -12.40
N PRO A 50 -11.70 -4.68 -11.38
CA PRO A 50 -10.71 -4.76 -10.32
C PRO A 50 -9.31 -5.06 -10.86
N LEU A 51 -8.32 -4.28 -10.43
CA LEU A 51 -6.92 -4.51 -10.75
C LEU A 51 -6.12 -4.85 -9.51
N SER A 52 -6.22 -4.04 -8.47
CA SER A 52 -5.43 -4.23 -7.26
C SER A 52 -6.11 -3.65 -6.03
N ILE A 53 -5.63 -4.10 -4.88
CA ILE A 53 -6.00 -3.55 -3.57
C ILE A 53 -4.71 -3.11 -2.91
N GLU A 54 -4.67 -1.90 -2.40
CA GLU A 54 -3.52 -1.37 -1.68
C GLU A 54 -3.88 -1.10 -0.23
N ASP A 55 -3.11 -1.66 0.69
CA ASP A 55 -3.22 -1.40 2.12
C ASP A 55 -2.03 -0.56 2.56
N ILE A 56 -2.30 0.52 3.28
CA ILE A 56 -1.28 1.44 3.78
C ILE A 56 -1.42 1.52 5.29
N TYR A 57 -0.30 1.40 6.00
CA TYR A 57 -0.23 1.42 7.45
C TYR A 57 0.78 2.48 7.90
N VAL A 58 0.35 3.39 8.76
CA VAL A 58 1.20 4.46 9.28
C VAL A 58 0.88 4.67 10.76
N PRO A 59 1.88 4.69 11.67
CA PRO A 59 1.62 5.04 13.06
C PRO A 59 1.00 6.42 13.18
N LYS A 60 0.00 6.54 14.05
CA LYS A 60 -0.67 7.84 14.28
C LYS A 60 0.32 8.91 14.70
N GLU A 61 1.32 8.56 15.52
CA GLU A 61 2.31 9.53 15.99
C GLU A 61 3.21 10.07 14.88
N VAL A 62 3.32 9.34 13.75
CA VAL A 62 4.10 9.81 12.59
C VAL A 62 3.29 10.82 11.78
N LEU A 63 2.02 10.52 11.54
CA LEU A 63 1.13 11.39 10.78
C LEU A 63 -0.20 11.56 11.52
N PRO A 64 -0.25 12.45 12.53
CA PRO A 64 -1.44 12.57 13.39
C PRO A 64 -2.72 12.99 12.66
N GLU A 65 -2.58 13.72 11.56
CA GLU A 65 -3.73 14.26 10.82
C GLU A 65 -3.96 13.56 9.48
N LEU A 66 -3.47 12.34 9.34
CA LEU A 66 -3.60 11.61 8.06
C LEU A 66 -5.06 11.41 7.65
N GLU A 67 -5.96 11.37 8.61
CA GLU A 67 -7.39 11.20 8.34
C GLU A 67 -8.00 12.30 7.49
N VAL A 68 -7.38 13.51 7.48
CA VAL A 68 -7.88 14.63 6.67
C VAL A 68 -7.28 14.65 5.27
N VAL A 69 -6.32 13.78 4.99
CA VAL A 69 -5.66 13.70 3.69
C VAL A 69 -6.33 12.63 2.84
N ASN A 70 -6.62 12.94 1.59
CA ASN A 70 -7.19 11.96 0.68
C ASN A 70 -6.09 11.04 0.14
N ALA A 71 -5.91 9.89 0.79
CA ALA A 71 -4.87 8.94 0.43
C ALA A 71 -5.12 8.23 -0.92
N SER A 72 -6.27 8.44 -1.55
CA SER A 72 -6.49 7.93 -2.90
C SER A 72 -5.93 8.84 -3.98
N VAL A 73 -5.57 10.08 -3.60
CA VAL A 73 -5.04 11.07 -4.55
C VAL A 73 -3.53 11.22 -4.41
N PHE A 74 -3.01 11.15 -3.18
CA PHE A 74 -1.60 11.39 -2.91
C PHE A 74 -0.86 10.10 -2.60
N THR A 75 0.38 9.98 -3.07
CA THR A 75 1.25 8.86 -2.70
C THR A 75 1.76 9.04 -1.28
N ILE A 76 2.27 7.96 -0.70
CA ILE A 76 2.91 8.01 0.62
C ILE A 76 4.06 9.03 0.62
N LYS A 77 4.86 9.06 -0.44
CA LYS A 77 5.97 10.02 -0.54
C LYS A 77 5.47 11.45 -0.54
N ASP A 78 4.40 11.73 -1.27
CA ASP A 78 3.82 13.07 -1.33
C ASP A 78 3.31 13.50 0.04
N ILE A 79 2.66 12.60 0.76
CA ILE A 79 2.12 12.89 2.08
C ILE A 79 3.26 13.20 3.05
N PHE A 80 4.30 12.37 3.07
CA PHE A 80 5.44 12.62 3.95
C PHE A 80 6.14 13.94 3.62
N ALA A 81 6.32 14.24 2.33
CA ALA A 81 6.92 15.50 1.90
C ALA A 81 6.09 16.70 2.36
N PHE A 82 4.77 16.60 2.25
CA PHE A 82 3.86 17.65 2.69
C PHE A 82 4.00 17.95 4.20
N TYR A 83 4.19 16.90 5.00
CA TYR A 83 4.36 17.04 6.44
C TYR A 83 5.81 17.26 6.87
N GLY A 84 6.73 17.41 5.94
CA GLY A 84 8.14 17.67 6.26
C GLY A 84 8.88 16.46 6.81
N ILE A 85 8.38 15.26 6.59
CA ILE A 85 9.02 14.03 7.07
C ILE A 85 9.95 13.51 5.99
N GLU A 86 11.23 13.35 6.35
CA GLU A 86 12.22 12.86 5.42
C GLU A 86 12.23 11.35 5.33
N LEU A 87 12.01 10.82 4.12
CA LEU A 87 12.20 9.41 3.83
C LEU A 87 13.65 9.18 3.48
N SER A 88 14.36 8.39 4.29
CA SER A 88 15.77 8.08 4.07
C SER A 88 15.94 6.90 3.15
N SER A 89 15.16 5.86 3.33
CA SER A 89 15.27 4.66 2.51
C SER A 89 13.91 3.98 2.34
N MET A 90 13.84 3.17 1.31
CA MET A 90 12.63 2.45 0.94
C MET A 90 13.07 1.10 0.38
N GLN A 91 12.35 0.04 0.76
CA GLN A 91 12.59 -1.29 0.23
C GLN A 91 11.29 -1.85 -0.34
N GLN A 92 11.38 -2.41 -1.52
CA GLN A 92 10.24 -3.03 -2.15
C GLN A 92 10.47 -4.53 -2.29
N THR A 93 9.49 -5.32 -1.92
CA THR A 93 9.53 -6.78 -2.01
C THR A 93 8.37 -7.25 -2.87
N MET A 94 8.63 -8.19 -3.77
CA MET A 94 7.60 -8.78 -4.61
C MET A 94 7.51 -10.27 -4.31
N GLU A 95 6.30 -10.75 -4.09
CA GLU A 95 6.01 -12.17 -3.88
C GLU A 95 4.84 -12.59 -4.75
N ILE A 96 4.86 -13.85 -5.17
CA ILE A 96 3.72 -14.44 -5.87
C ILE A 96 3.00 -15.31 -4.86
N ILE A 97 1.71 -15.02 -4.64
CA ILE A 97 0.91 -15.70 -3.64
C ILE A 97 -0.36 -16.26 -4.27
N GLU A 98 -0.96 -17.22 -3.57
CA GLU A 98 -2.27 -17.72 -3.96
C GLU A 98 -3.37 -16.78 -3.49
N GLY A 99 -3.21 -16.23 -2.32
CA GLY A 99 -4.19 -15.33 -1.72
C GLY A 99 -5.31 -16.08 -1.01
N THR A 100 -6.01 -15.38 -0.14
CA THR A 100 -7.19 -15.94 0.53
C THR A 100 -8.39 -15.92 -0.41
N ALA A 101 -9.41 -16.72 -0.11
CA ALA A 101 -10.64 -16.72 -0.88
C ALA A 101 -11.29 -15.32 -0.91
N LYS A 102 -11.26 -14.61 0.22
CA LYS A 102 -11.81 -13.26 0.32
C LYS A 102 -11.06 -12.27 -0.59
N LEU A 103 -9.73 -12.33 -0.57
CA LEU A 103 -8.90 -11.45 -1.39
C LEU A 103 -9.13 -11.72 -2.87
N ARG A 104 -9.16 -12.98 -3.25
CA ARG A 104 -9.41 -13.37 -4.64
C ARG A 104 -10.77 -12.89 -5.12
N LYS A 105 -11.78 -12.99 -4.27
CA LYS A 105 -13.13 -12.51 -4.58
C LYS A 105 -13.14 -11.00 -4.79
N LEU A 106 -12.48 -10.26 -3.91
CA LEU A 106 -12.40 -8.79 -4.03
C LEU A 106 -11.70 -8.37 -5.32
N LEU A 107 -10.69 -9.10 -5.73
CA LEU A 107 -9.96 -8.82 -6.97
C LEU A 107 -10.64 -9.39 -8.21
N GLY A 108 -11.67 -10.19 -8.04
CA GLY A 108 -12.28 -10.90 -9.17
C GLY A 108 -11.31 -11.86 -9.85
N ALA A 109 -10.33 -12.39 -9.11
CA ALA A 109 -9.30 -13.26 -9.67
C ALA A 109 -9.86 -14.64 -9.97
N PRO A 110 -9.81 -15.10 -11.25
CA PRO A 110 -10.25 -16.44 -11.59
C PRO A 110 -9.37 -17.51 -10.95
N GLU A 111 -9.91 -18.69 -10.82
CA GLU A 111 -9.13 -19.83 -10.37
C GLU A 111 -7.90 -20.03 -11.27
N GLY A 112 -6.77 -20.31 -10.67
CA GLY A 112 -5.52 -20.49 -11.39
C GLY A 112 -4.72 -19.23 -11.67
N VAL A 113 -5.31 -18.06 -11.47
CA VAL A 113 -4.57 -16.79 -11.63
C VAL A 113 -3.84 -16.48 -10.34
N ALA A 114 -2.54 -16.29 -10.41
CA ALA A 114 -1.73 -15.92 -9.27
C ALA A 114 -1.96 -14.45 -8.90
N ILE A 115 -1.71 -14.13 -7.63
CA ILE A 115 -1.74 -12.76 -7.13
C ILE A 115 -0.31 -12.35 -6.84
N ILE A 116 0.06 -11.15 -7.29
CA ILE A 116 1.36 -10.56 -6.98
C ILE A 116 1.16 -9.65 -5.78
N MET A 117 1.95 -9.86 -4.73
CA MET A 117 1.98 -8.97 -3.58
C MET A 117 3.24 -8.13 -3.64
N LEU A 118 3.06 -6.81 -3.67
CA LEU A 118 4.16 -5.85 -3.56
C LEU A 118 4.13 -5.24 -2.18
N GLY A 119 5.15 -5.52 -1.37
CA GLY A 119 5.33 -4.89 -0.07
C GLY A 119 6.32 -3.73 -0.19
N CYS A 120 6.08 -2.66 0.53
CA CYS A 120 6.99 -1.53 0.55
C CYS A 120 7.20 -1.05 1.98
N ASP A 121 8.45 -1.03 2.40
CA ASP A 121 8.88 -0.54 3.70
C ASP A 121 9.47 0.84 3.53
N TYR A 122 9.13 1.75 4.45
CA TYR A 122 9.61 3.14 4.42
C TYR A 122 10.28 3.46 5.75
N TRP A 123 11.52 3.96 5.70
CA TRP A 123 12.30 4.32 6.89
C TRP A 123 12.71 5.78 6.87
N ASP A 124 12.78 6.37 8.06
CA ASP A 124 13.32 7.71 8.23
C ASP A 124 14.85 7.69 8.35
N SER A 125 15.44 8.87 8.58
CA SER A 125 16.89 9.01 8.69
C SER A 125 17.48 8.36 9.93
N ASN A 126 16.65 7.99 10.91
CA ASN A 126 17.09 7.30 12.12
C ASN A 126 16.96 5.78 12.00
N GLY A 127 16.59 5.28 10.82
CA GLY A 127 16.39 3.85 10.60
C GLY A 127 15.08 3.31 11.17
N ARG A 128 14.15 4.19 11.54
CA ARG A 128 12.86 3.79 12.05
C ARG A 128 11.88 3.55 10.92
N ALA A 129 11.13 2.45 10.96
CA ALA A 129 10.05 2.21 10.04
C ALA A 129 8.92 3.21 10.33
N ILE A 130 8.50 3.97 9.32
CA ILE A 130 7.48 5.01 9.48
C ILE A 130 6.23 4.75 8.66
N ALA A 131 6.27 3.82 7.73
CA ALA A 131 5.11 3.37 6.99
C ALA A 131 5.37 2.00 6.40
N TYR A 132 4.31 1.30 6.11
CA TYR A 132 4.34 0.05 5.37
C TYR A 132 3.14 0.03 4.44
N SER A 133 3.35 -0.41 3.20
CA SER A 133 2.24 -0.63 2.29
C SER A 133 2.38 -1.99 1.63
N ARG A 134 1.26 -2.55 1.20
CA ARG A 134 1.26 -3.75 0.39
C ARG A 134 0.15 -3.66 -0.64
N SER A 135 0.46 -4.07 -1.84
CA SER A 135 -0.49 -4.09 -2.93
C SER A 135 -0.69 -5.52 -3.39
N PHE A 136 -1.94 -5.91 -3.59
CA PHE A 136 -2.29 -7.23 -4.11
C PHE A 136 -2.82 -7.02 -5.52
N ILE A 137 -2.15 -7.61 -6.51
CA ILE A 137 -2.38 -7.33 -7.92
C ILE A 137 -2.67 -8.63 -8.67
N ARG A 138 -3.69 -8.62 -9.50
CA ARG A 138 -3.96 -9.76 -10.40
C ARG A 138 -2.82 -9.89 -11.40
N SER A 139 -2.20 -11.05 -11.47
CA SER A 139 -1.07 -11.28 -12.37
C SER A 139 -1.49 -11.28 -13.85
N ASP A 140 -2.75 -11.59 -14.15
CA ASP A 140 -3.24 -11.66 -15.51
C ASP A 140 -3.57 -10.29 -16.11
N ARG A 141 -3.47 -9.21 -15.30
CA ARG A 141 -3.80 -7.86 -15.76
C ARG A 141 -2.67 -6.86 -15.57
N SER A 142 -1.47 -7.36 -15.28
CA SER A 142 -0.34 -6.48 -14.97
C SER A 142 0.91 -6.97 -15.65
N SER A 143 1.80 -6.03 -15.95
CA SER A 143 3.15 -6.34 -16.37
C SER A 143 4.10 -5.40 -15.65
N PHE A 144 5.31 -5.87 -15.42
CA PHE A 144 6.34 -5.08 -14.75
C PHE A 144 7.58 -5.05 -15.64
N THR A 145 8.13 -3.85 -15.81
CA THR A 145 9.34 -3.66 -16.60
C THR A 145 10.37 -2.95 -15.73
N ILE A 146 11.56 -3.51 -15.66
CA ILE A 146 12.68 -2.88 -14.97
C ILE A 146 13.72 -2.53 -16.02
N ARG A 147 14.13 -1.27 -16.03
CA ARG A 147 15.19 -0.81 -16.93
C ARG A 147 16.40 -0.46 -16.10
N LEU A 148 17.50 -1.11 -16.41
CA LEU A 148 18.77 -0.89 -15.71
C LEU A 148 19.67 -0.04 -16.58
N HIS A 149 20.37 0.90 -15.94
CA HIS A 149 21.33 1.76 -16.59
C HIS A 149 22.70 1.55 -15.94
N ASP A 150 23.72 1.57 -16.75
CA ASP A 150 25.11 1.55 -16.27
C ASP A 150 25.55 2.92 -15.80
#